data_e47b135863a0bec22689b02549261c24
#
_entry.id   e47b135863a0bec22689b02549261c24
#
_cell.length_a   1.000
_cell.length_b   1.000
_cell.length_c   1.000
_cell.angle_alpha   90.00
_cell.angle_beta   90.00
_cell.angle_gamma   90.00
#
_symmetry.space_group_name_H-M   'P 1'
#
loop_
_entity.id
_entity.type
_entity.pdbx_description
1 polymer ?
#
loop_
_entity_poly.entity_id
_entity_poly.type
_entity_poly.pdbx_seq_one_letter_code
_entity_poly.pdbx_strand_id
1 'polypeptide(L)'
;MTGTTSADPAAPAAXLVIFDLDGTLTDSAEGIVASFLHALESIGXPXPPGDLVAQIVGPPMDXTXRSMQLGEDAEAAIAAFRAEYGARGWAMNTLFDGIEALLADLRAAGVRXXXXXXXXEXXXRRXLAHFGLDHHFEVIAGASPDGSRKAKVEVLAHALAQLEPLPERVLMVGDRSHDVHGAAAHGIDTVVVGWGYGHADSHPDGVTRAATIDELRRALGV
;
A
#
# COMPACT_ATOMS: atom_id res chain seq x y z
N MET A 1 33.41 16.70 25.72
CA MET A 1 33.05 16.43 25.43
C MET A 1 32.46 16.02 24.77
N THR A 2 32.01 15.98 24.53
CA THR A 2 31.49 15.66 24.08
C THR A 2 30.84 15.02 23.47
N GLY A 3 30.77 14.85 23.35
CA GLY A 3 30.17 14.32 22.90
C GLY A 3 29.52 13.77 22.33
N THR A 4 29.39 13.71 22.12
CA THR A 4 28.84 13.23 21.61
C THR A 4 28.22 12.62 21.23
N THR A 5 28.12 12.62 21.19
CA THR A 5 27.56 12.16 20.91
C THR A 5 27.00 11.56 20.24
N SER A 6 26.70 11.75 20.29
CA SER A 6 26.36 11.37 19.56
C SER A 6 26.37 10.29 18.92
N ALA A 7 26.57 10.11 18.96
CA ALA A 7 26.73 8.90 18.40
C ALA A 7 25.79 7.88 18.71
N ASP A 8 24.87 8.12 19.35
CA ASP A 8 23.83 7.21 19.42
C ASP A 8 23.41 6.87 18.07
N PRO A 9 23.44 5.61 17.65
CA PRO A 9 22.78 5.26 16.44
C PRO A 9 21.41 5.82 16.56
N ALA A 10 21.01 6.45 15.55
CA ALA A 10 19.72 7.08 15.61
C ALA A 10 18.70 6.06 16.03
N ALA A 11 17.89 6.43 16.97
CA ALA A 11 16.72 5.63 17.27
C ALA A 11 15.81 5.65 16.07
N PRO A 12 15.02 4.60 15.85
CA PRO A 12 14.04 4.64 14.76
C PRO A 12 13.11 5.83 14.90
N ALA A 13 12.69 6.37 13.78
CA ALA A 13 11.82 7.55 13.76
C ALA A 13 10.43 7.25 14.32
N ALA A 14 10.02 6.00 14.26
CA ALA A 14 8.73 5.59 14.82
C ALA A 14 8.86 4.17 15.37
N UNK A 15 8.00 3.82 16.08
CA UNK A 15 8.00 2.58 16.58
C UNK A 15 7.08 1.68 15.99
N LEU A 16 6.11 2.26 15.41
CA LEU A 16 5.18 1.53 14.55
C LEU A 16 5.21 2.15 13.17
N VAL A 17 5.41 1.34 12.13
CA VAL A 17 5.38 1.80 10.75
C VAL A 17 4.33 1.00 10.00
N ILE A 18 3.45 1.71 9.31
CA ILE A 18 2.34 1.12 8.57
C ILE A 18 2.67 1.25 7.08
N PHE A 19 2.69 0.14 6.37
CA PHE A 19 3.08 0.11 4.97
C PHE A 19 1.88 -0.15 4.08
N ASP A 20 1.78 0.61 2.99
CA ASP A 20 0.96 0.23 1.86
C ASP A 20 1.66 -0.91 1.10
N LEU A 21 0.96 -1.59 0.23
CA LEU A 21 1.50 -2.73 -0.50
C LEU A 21 1.83 -2.37 -1.95
N ASP A 22 0.81 -2.17 -2.77
CA ASP A 22 1.02 -1.96 -4.22
C ASP A 22 1.69 -0.61 -4.46
N GLY A 23 2.82 -0.63 -5.16
CA GLY A 23 3.57 0.59 -5.43
C GLY A 23 4.48 1.02 -4.30
N THR A 24 4.45 0.33 -3.18
CA THR A 24 5.30 0.65 -2.02
C THR A 24 6.23 -0.51 -1.72
N LEU A 25 5.68 -1.67 -1.41
CA LEU A 25 6.48 -2.88 -1.18
C LEU A 25 6.63 -3.70 -2.46
N THR A 26 5.59 -3.75 -3.28
CA THR A 26 5.56 -4.60 -4.46
C THR A 26 5.26 -3.80 -5.71
N ASP A 27 5.84 -4.26 -6.81
CA ASP A 27 5.56 -3.74 -8.15
C ASP A 27 4.53 -4.66 -8.78
N SER A 28 3.27 -4.34 -8.57
CA SER A 28 2.14 -5.19 -8.93
C SER A 28 1.37 -4.67 -10.14
N ALA A 29 1.85 -3.59 -10.76
CA ALA A 29 1.06 -2.91 -11.80
C ALA A 29 0.74 -3.82 -12.96
N GLU A 30 1.69 -4.67 -13.38
CA GLU A 30 1.47 -5.51 -14.56
C GLU A 30 0.24 -6.41 -14.39
N GLY A 31 0.13 -7.07 -13.24
CA GLY A 31 -0.99 -7.97 -13.01
C GLY A 31 -2.31 -7.25 -12.82
N ILE A 32 -2.27 -6.09 -12.18
CA ILE A 32 -3.48 -5.30 -11.99
C ILE A 32 -4.00 -4.79 -13.33
N VAL A 33 -3.11 -4.23 -14.15
CA VAL A 33 -3.53 -3.71 -15.46
C VAL A 33 -4.01 -4.84 -16.35
N ALA A 34 -3.30 -5.96 -16.39
CA ALA A 34 -3.73 -7.10 -17.23
C ALA A 34 -5.10 -7.60 -16.81
N SER A 35 -5.36 -7.68 -15.52
CA SER A 35 -6.66 -8.16 -15.03
C SER A 35 -7.76 -7.15 -15.32
N PHE A 36 -7.46 -5.87 -15.23
CA PHE A 36 -8.40 -4.81 -15.57
C PHE A 36 -8.78 -4.87 -17.06
N LEU A 37 -7.78 -4.99 -17.94
CA LEU A 37 -8.05 -5.07 -19.37
C LEU A 37 -8.82 -6.33 -19.72
N HIS A 38 -8.51 -7.44 -19.05
CA HIS A 38 -9.27 -8.67 -19.24
C HIS A 38 -10.76 -8.46 -18.86
N ALA A 39 -10.98 -7.76 -17.74
CA ALA A 39 -12.36 -7.49 -17.30
C ALA A 39 -13.10 -6.64 -18.32
N LEU A 40 -12.45 -5.59 -18.84
CA LEU A 40 -13.12 -4.77 -19.86
C LEU A 40 -13.39 -5.55 -21.13
N GLU A 41 -12.44 -6.39 -21.55
CA GLU A 41 -12.64 -7.20 -22.74
C GLU A 41 -13.85 -8.11 -22.56
N SER A 42 -14.05 -8.66 -21.38
CA SER A 42 -15.15 -9.59 -21.13
C SER A 42 -16.52 -8.95 -21.28
N ILE A 43 -16.62 -7.62 -21.14
CA ILE A 43 -17.88 -6.91 -21.30
C ILE A 43 -17.90 -6.06 -22.58
N GLY A 44 -16.86 -6.18 -23.45
CA GLY A 44 -16.81 -5.43 -24.70
C GLY A 44 -16.40 -3.96 -24.58
N UNK A 45 -15.79 -3.44 -23.45
CA UNK A 45 -15.38 -2.19 -23.27
C UNK A 45 -14.06 -2.10 -23.82
N PRO A 46 -13.90 -0.93 -24.41
CA PRO A 46 -12.51 -0.71 -24.90
C PRO A 46 -11.57 -0.16 -23.82
N UNK A 47 -10.41 -0.25 -23.94
CA UNK A 47 -9.53 0.15 -23.09
C UNK A 47 -9.62 1.55 -23.04
N PRO A 48 -9.47 2.11 -21.93
CA PRO A 48 -9.43 3.56 -21.78
C PRO A 48 -8.10 4.14 -22.25
N PRO A 49 -8.13 5.37 -22.72
CA PRO A 49 -6.87 5.99 -23.12
C PRO A 49 -6.06 6.44 -21.91
N GLY A 50 -4.78 6.70 -22.13
CA GLY A 50 -3.94 7.31 -21.13
C GLY A 50 -3.14 6.32 -20.32
N ASP A 51 -2.60 6.81 -19.21
CA ASP A 51 -1.72 6.04 -18.33
C ASP A 51 -2.57 5.20 -17.38
N LEU A 52 -2.76 3.94 -17.73
CA LEU A 52 -3.62 3.07 -16.93
C LEU A 52 -3.06 2.83 -15.55
N VAL A 53 -1.74 2.73 -15.42
CA VAL A 53 -1.15 2.51 -14.10
C VAL A 53 -1.53 3.65 -13.16
N ALA A 54 -1.36 4.88 -13.61
CA ALA A 54 -1.71 6.03 -12.78
C ALA A 54 -3.21 6.08 -12.46
N GLN A 55 -4.04 5.64 -13.40
CA GLN A 55 -5.49 5.72 -13.24
C GLN A 55 -6.04 4.68 -12.30
N ILE A 56 -5.50 3.45 -12.33
CA ILE A 56 -6.22 2.35 -11.70
C ILE A 56 -5.45 1.62 -10.61
N VAL A 57 -4.13 1.81 -10.50
CA VAL A 57 -3.36 1.08 -9.47
C VAL A 57 -3.32 1.90 -8.19
N GLY A 58 -3.84 1.33 -7.14
CA GLY A 58 -3.94 1.96 -5.81
C GLY A 58 -5.36 2.03 -5.31
N PRO A 59 -6.26 2.73 -5.99
CA PRO A 59 -7.65 2.78 -5.52
C PRO A 59 -8.33 1.41 -5.61
N PRO A 60 -9.38 1.17 -4.81
CA PRO A 60 -10.12 -0.08 -4.92
C PRO A 60 -10.71 -0.23 -6.33
N MET A 61 -10.61 -1.44 -6.88
CA MET A 61 -11.02 -1.68 -8.27
C MET A 61 -12.52 -1.52 -8.46
N ASP A 62 -13.32 -1.84 -7.49
CA ASP A 62 -14.74 -1.65 -7.63
C ASP A 62 -15.13 -0.17 -7.74
N UNK A 63 -14.47 0.49 -7.29
CA UNK A 63 -14.67 1.84 -7.39
C UNK A 63 -14.35 2.32 -8.71
N THR A 64 -13.22 1.89 -9.10
CA THR A 64 -12.81 2.21 -10.47
C THR A 64 -13.83 1.74 -11.50
N UNK A 65 -14.15 0.59 -11.36
CA UNK A 65 -15.03 0.05 -12.26
C UNK A 65 -16.31 0.74 -12.31
N ARG A 66 -16.83 1.21 -11.09
CA ARG A 66 -18.13 1.87 -11.07
C ARG A 66 -18.09 3.30 -11.60
N SER A 67 -16.94 3.93 -11.54
CA SER A 67 -16.79 5.30 -12.05
C SER A 67 -16.71 5.39 -13.56
N MET A 68 -16.65 4.26 -14.25
CA MET A 68 -16.47 4.24 -15.70
C MET A 68 -17.77 4.29 -16.48
N GLN A 69 -18.89 4.47 -15.81
CA GLN A 69 -20.19 4.59 -16.47
C GLN A 69 -20.53 3.36 -17.32
N LEU A 70 -20.27 2.19 -16.75
CA LEU A 70 -20.54 0.93 -17.42
C LEU A 70 -21.98 0.45 -17.28
N GLY A 71 -22.77 1.16 -16.51
CA GLY A 71 -24.16 0.79 -16.29
C GLY A 71 -24.26 -0.56 -15.60
N GLU A 72 -25.13 -1.40 -16.14
CA GLU A 72 -25.35 -2.73 -15.53
C GLU A 72 -24.17 -3.68 -15.75
N ASP A 73 -23.23 -3.32 -16.63
CA ASP A 73 -22.03 -4.16 -16.82
C ASP A 73 -20.99 -3.96 -15.74
N ALA A 74 -21.15 -2.97 -14.86
CA ALA A 74 -20.12 -2.71 -13.85
C ALA A 74 -19.89 -3.90 -12.94
N GLU A 75 -20.96 -4.56 -12.49
CA GLU A 75 -20.80 -5.71 -11.60
C GLU A 75 -20.15 -6.89 -12.30
N ALA A 76 -20.46 -7.09 -13.59
CA ALA A 76 -19.81 -8.15 -14.35
C ALA A 76 -18.32 -7.87 -14.52
N ALA A 77 -17.95 -6.60 -14.75
CA ALA A 77 -16.54 -6.23 -14.87
C ALA A 77 -15.80 -6.45 -13.56
N ILE A 78 -16.41 -6.07 -12.44
CA ILE A 78 -15.80 -6.27 -11.13
C ILE A 78 -15.56 -7.75 -10.87
N ALA A 79 -16.57 -8.59 -11.16
CA ALA A 79 -16.43 -10.03 -10.96
C ALA A 79 -15.33 -10.60 -11.86
N ALA A 80 -15.28 -10.15 -13.11
CA ALA A 80 -14.25 -10.64 -14.05
C ALA A 80 -12.86 -10.22 -13.60
N PHE A 81 -12.72 -8.98 -13.11
CA PHE A 81 -11.41 -8.55 -12.57
C PHE A 81 -10.98 -9.44 -11.40
N ARG A 82 -11.90 -9.66 -10.47
CA ARG A 82 -11.55 -10.45 -9.27
C ARG A 82 -11.17 -11.87 -9.65
N ALA A 83 -11.89 -12.48 -10.59
CA ALA A 83 -11.58 -13.83 -11.02
C ALA A 83 -10.22 -13.89 -11.70
N GLU A 84 -9.94 -12.95 -12.60
CA GLU A 84 -8.66 -12.96 -13.32
C GLU A 84 -7.49 -12.64 -12.41
N TYR A 85 -7.65 -11.63 -11.57
CA TYR A 85 -6.58 -11.27 -10.64
C TYR A 85 -6.31 -12.42 -9.67
N GLY A 86 -7.35 -13.02 -9.13
CA GLY A 86 -7.18 -14.13 -8.20
C GLY A 86 -6.55 -15.36 -8.82
N ALA A 87 -6.81 -15.60 -10.13
CA ALA A 87 -6.27 -16.77 -10.83
C ALA A 87 -4.86 -16.53 -11.35
N ARG A 88 -4.58 -15.38 -11.94
CA ARG A 88 -3.33 -15.14 -12.67
C ARG A 88 -2.65 -13.82 -12.30
N GLY A 89 -3.40 -12.72 -12.20
CA GLY A 89 -2.80 -11.40 -12.08
C GLY A 89 -2.00 -11.22 -10.80
N TRP A 90 -2.45 -11.80 -9.71
CA TRP A 90 -1.77 -11.64 -8.41
C TRP A 90 -0.31 -12.12 -8.47
N ALA A 91 -0.03 -13.11 -9.30
CA ALA A 91 1.31 -13.67 -9.38
C ALA A 91 2.23 -12.88 -10.33
N MET A 92 1.68 -11.93 -11.09
CA MET A 92 2.46 -11.05 -11.96
C MET A 92 2.93 -9.86 -11.13
N ASN A 93 3.90 -10.11 -10.24
CA ASN A 93 4.20 -9.22 -9.14
C ASN A 93 5.62 -9.48 -8.68
N THR A 94 6.35 -8.43 -8.25
CA THR A 94 7.69 -8.58 -7.70
C THR A 94 7.86 -7.61 -6.53
N LEU A 95 8.81 -7.92 -5.65
CA LEU A 95 9.18 -6.96 -4.59
C LEU A 95 10.10 -5.88 -5.17
N PHE A 96 9.93 -4.66 -4.70
CA PHE A 96 10.96 -3.65 -4.97
C PHE A 96 12.25 -4.03 -4.24
N ASP A 97 13.38 -3.68 -4.84
CA ASP A 97 14.68 -4.03 -4.28
C ASP A 97 14.85 -3.40 -2.91
N GLY A 98 15.40 -4.17 -1.98
CA GLY A 98 15.73 -3.68 -0.65
C GLY A 98 14.59 -3.74 0.36
N ILE A 99 13.39 -4.11 -0.07
CA ILE A 99 12.24 -4.13 0.83
C ILE A 99 12.38 -5.19 1.92
N GLU A 100 12.78 -6.41 1.55
CA GLU A 100 12.88 -7.46 2.55
C GLU A 100 13.91 -7.12 3.62
N ALA A 101 15.06 -6.58 3.21
CA ALA A 101 16.08 -6.18 4.17
C ALA A 101 15.61 -5.04 5.05
N LEU A 102 14.87 -4.08 4.48
CA LEU A 102 14.34 -2.98 5.27
C LEU A 102 13.40 -3.49 6.36
N LEU A 103 12.48 -4.38 5.99
CA LEU A 103 11.52 -4.90 6.98
C LEU A 103 12.24 -5.67 8.08
N ALA A 104 13.24 -6.48 7.71
CA ALA A 104 14.01 -7.23 8.71
C ALA A 104 14.75 -6.27 9.65
N ASP A 105 15.34 -5.22 9.10
CA ASP A 105 16.11 -4.27 9.91
C ASP A 105 15.20 -3.46 10.83
N LEU A 106 14.01 -3.10 10.36
CA LEU A 106 13.04 -2.42 11.24
C LEU A 106 12.67 -3.32 12.42
N ARG A 107 12.39 -4.59 12.13
CA ARG A 107 12.05 -5.52 13.22
C ARG A 107 13.21 -5.69 14.19
N ALA A 108 14.42 -5.80 13.67
CA ALA A 108 15.61 -5.93 14.53
C ALA A 108 15.79 -4.71 15.42
N ALA A 109 15.34 -3.55 14.96
CA ALA A 109 15.40 -2.30 15.74
C ALA A 109 14.21 -2.15 16.69
N GLY A 110 13.32 -3.14 16.76
CA GLY A 110 12.18 -3.11 17.66
C GLY A 110 10.96 -2.38 17.12
N VAL A 111 10.92 -2.09 15.84
CA VAL A 111 9.79 -1.39 15.21
C VAL A 111 8.70 -2.41 14.86
N ARG A 112 7.48 -2.08 15.22
CA ARG A 112 6.32 -2.90 14.88
C ARG A 112 5.87 -2.56 13.45
N UNK A 113 5.42 -3.45 12.49
CA UNK A 113 5.01 -3.27 11.13
C UNK A 113 3.56 -3.65 10.99
N UNK A 114 2.78 -2.90 10.22
CA UNK A 114 1.44 -3.11 9.84
C UNK A 114 1.33 -2.97 8.35
N UNK A 115 0.67 -3.82 7.63
CA UNK A 115 0.37 -3.79 6.25
C UNK A 115 -1.05 -3.29 6.16
N UNK A 116 -1.29 -2.22 5.56
CA UNK A 116 -2.53 -1.66 5.28
C UNK A 116 -2.69 -1.64 3.85
N UNK A 117 -3.36 -2.28 3.27
CA UNK A 117 -3.57 -2.42 1.91
C UNK A 117 -5.03 -2.17 1.59
N UNK A 118 -5.40 -1.58 0.51
CA UNK A 118 -6.68 -1.30 0.05
C UNK A 118 -7.26 -2.36 -0.77
N UNK A 119 -6.42 -3.34 -1.10
CA UNK A 119 -6.88 -4.45 -1.86
C UNK A 119 -7.65 -5.38 -0.93
N UNK A 120 -8.15 -6.29 -1.33
CA UNK A 120 -8.89 -7.20 -0.55
C UNK A 120 -8.03 -7.97 0.33
N GLU A 121 -8.32 -8.00 1.62
CA GLU A 121 -7.42 -8.61 2.61
C GLU A 121 -6.95 -10.03 2.20
N UNK A 122 -7.65 -10.54 1.59
CA UNK A 122 -7.34 -11.88 1.12
C UNK A 122 -6.28 -11.88 0.08
N UNK A 123 -6.25 -10.89 -0.62
CA UNK A 123 -5.27 -10.75 -1.61
C UNK A 123 -4.00 -10.23 -1.03
N UNK A 124 -4.09 -9.43 -0.07
CA UNK A 124 -3.01 -8.94 0.67
C UNK A 124 -2.26 -10.01 1.36
N ARG A 125 -2.92 -10.93 2.06
CA ARG A 125 -2.27 -12.03 2.77
C ARG A 125 -1.55 -12.96 1.80
N ARG A 126 -2.17 -13.29 0.72
CA ARG A 126 -1.52 -14.14 -0.29
C ARG A 126 -0.25 -13.51 -0.87
N UNK A 127 -0.41 -12.33 -1.06
CA UNK A 127 0.67 -11.65 -1.61
C UNK A 127 1.81 -11.67 -0.72
N LEU A 128 1.63 -11.41 0.49
CA LEU A 128 2.72 -11.39 1.47
C LEU A 128 3.28 -12.79 1.74
N ALA A 129 2.41 -13.76 1.84
CA ALA A 129 2.88 -15.13 2.04
C ALA A 129 3.73 -15.63 0.86
N HIS A 130 3.31 -15.29 -0.35
CA HIS A 130 4.04 -15.68 -1.56
C HIS A 130 5.47 -15.14 -1.53
N PHE A 131 5.65 -13.91 -1.06
CA PHE A 131 6.97 -13.29 -0.97
C PHE A 131 7.70 -13.64 0.32
N GLY A 132 7.08 -14.41 1.22
CA GLY A 132 7.69 -14.74 2.50
C GLY A 132 7.79 -13.57 3.44
N LEU A 133 6.92 -12.59 3.33
CA LEU A 133 6.97 -11.37 4.14
C LEU A 133 5.92 -11.31 5.24
N ASP A 134 4.96 -12.24 5.24
CA ASP A 134 3.82 -12.10 6.17
C ASP A 134 4.24 -12.10 7.62
N HIS A 135 5.33 -12.80 7.95
CA HIS A 135 5.79 -12.87 9.33
C HIS A 135 6.33 -11.56 9.86
N HIS A 136 6.63 -10.60 8.98
CA HIS A 136 7.13 -9.29 9.43
C HIS A 136 6.03 -8.42 10.02
N PHE A 137 4.77 -8.70 9.71
CA PHE A 137 3.67 -7.79 10.05
C PHE A 137 2.83 -8.33 11.19
N GLU A 138 2.64 -7.50 12.19
CA GLU A 138 1.83 -7.84 13.34
C GLU A 138 0.35 -7.91 12.98
N VAL A 139 -0.09 -7.01 12.08
CA VAL A 139 -1.44 -6.97 11.55
C VAL A 139 -1.35 -6.79 10.04
N ILE A 140 -2.16 -7.53 9.31
CA ILE A 140 -2.33 -7.40 7.87
C ILE A 140 -3.80 -7.06 7.66
N ALA A 141 -4.07 -5.83 7.24
CA ALA A 141 -5.44 -5.34 7.14
C ALA A 141 -5.73 -4.87 5.73
N GLY A 142 -6.86 -5.29 5.20
CA GLY A 142 -7.33 -4.87 3.89
C GLY A 142 -8.82 -4.65 3.90
N ALA A 143 -9.36 -4.40 2.70
CA ALA A 143 -10.79 -4.21 2.57
C ALA A 143 -11.52 -5.50 2.92
N SER A 144 -12.70 -5.35 3.50
CA SER A 144 -13.52 -6.50 3.85
C SER A 144 -14.34 -6.95 2.64
N PRO A 145 -14.63 -8.27 2.54
CA PRO A 145 -15.42 -8.75 1.40
C PRO A 145 -16.81 -8.15 1.32
N ASP A 146 -17.43 -7.83 2.47
CA ASP A 146 -18.80 -7.32 2.51
C ASP A 146 -18.88 -5.82 2.26
N GLY A 147 -17.76 -5.14 2.03
CA GLY A 147 -17.75 -3.72 1.75
C GLY A 147 -17.90 -2.82 2.96
N SER A 148 -17.97 -3.37 4.16
CA SER A 148 -18.11 -2.55 5.36
C SER A 148 -16.82 -1.80 5.68
N ARG A 149 -15.72 -2.22 5.12
CA ARG A 149 -14.41 -1.61 5.33
C ARG A 149 -13.71 -1.56 3.97
N LYS A 150 -13.64 -0.38 3.34
CA LYS A 150 -13.08 -0.21 2.01
C LYS A 150 -12.08 0.93 1.91
N ALA A 151 -12.45 2.09 2.42
CA ALA A 151 -11.58 3.26 2.31
C ALA A 151 -10.35 3.09 3.17
N LYS A 152 -9.27 3.72 2.76
CA LYS A 152 -8.00 3.61 3.49
C LYS A 152 -8.19 4.02 4.96
N VAL A 153 -9.00 5.07 5.22
CA VAL A 153 -9.22 5.50 6.59
C VAL A 153 -9.92 4.41 7.42
N GLU A 154 -10.83 3.67 6.80
CA GLU A 154 -11.55 2.59 7.50
C GLU A 154 -10.66 1.39 7.77
N VAL A 155 -9.84 1.02 6.78
CA VAL A 155 -8.90 -0.09 6.94
C VAL A 155 -7.89 0.25 8.02
N LEU A 156 -7.43 1.49 8.03
CA LEU A 156 -6.46 1.93 9.01
C LEU A 156 -7.06 1.93 10.41
N ALA A 157 -8.29 2.39 10.57
CA ALA A 157 -8.95 2.36 11.88
C ALA A 157 -9.04 0.93 12.41
N HIS A 158 -9.41 -0.01 11.54
CA HIS A 158 -9.51 -1.41 11.90
C HIS A 158 -8.16 -1.96 12.37
N ALA A 159 -7.09 -1.63 11.63
CA ALA A 159 -5.75 -2.11 11.97
C ALA A 159 -5.25 -1.51 13.27
N LEU A 160 -5.46 -0.20 13.46
CA LEU A 160 -4.96 0.48 14.66
C LEU A 160 -5.63 -0.04 15.92
N ALA A 161 -6.90 -0.39 15.83
CA ALA A 161 -7.61 -0.95 16.99
C ALA A 161 -6.98 -2.25 17.46
N GLN A 162 -6.43 -3.04 16.53
CA GLN A 162 -5.78 -4.30 16.88
C GLN A 162 -4.37 -4.11 17.41
N LEU A 163 -3.77 -2.93 17.21
CA LEU A 163 -2.39 -2.68 17.59
C LEU A 163 -2.24 -1.94 18.91
N GLU A 164 -3.34 -1.56 19.52
CA GLU A 164 -3.29 -0.83 20.78
C GLU A 164 -2.64 -1.65 21.89
N PRO A 165 -1.91 -1.01 22.81
CA PRO A 165 -1.65 0.44 22.86
C PRO A 165 -0.64 0.86 21.82
N LEU A 166 -0.92 1.98 21.18
CA LEU A 166 -0.05 2.49 20.12
C LEU A 166 1.17 3.19 20.73
N PRO A 167 2.34 3.09 20.08
CA PRO A 167 3.47 3.89 20.54
C PRO A 167 3.23 5.36 20.23
N GLU A 168 4.05 6.21 20.81
CA GLU A 168 3.89 7.64 20.65
C GLU A 168 4.07 8.06 19.20
N ARG A 169 5.06 7.48 18.51
CA ARG A 169 5.34 7.86 17.13
C ARG A 169 4.98 6.72 16.19
N VAL A 170 4.11 7.04 15.25
CA VAL A 170 3.62 6.12 14.23
C VAL A 170 3.81 6.81 12.89
N LEU A 171 4.32 6.09 11.90
CA LEU A 171 4.45 6.61 10.54
C LEU A 171 3.77 5.69 9.56
N MET A 172 3.22 6.29 8.49
CA MET A 172 2.72 5.59 7.33
C MET A 172 3.75 5.67 6.22
N VAL A 173 3.90 4.63 5.43
CA VAL A 173 4.71 4.62 4.21
C VAL A 173 3.81 4.20 3.07
N GLY A 174 3.72 5.05 2.05
CA GLY A 174 2.88 4.76 0.90
C GLY A 174 3.32 5.57 -0.31
N ASP A 175 2.67 5.29 -1.46
CA ASP A 175 3.04 5.96 -2.70
C ASP A 175 1.96 6.87 -3.26
N ARG A 176 0.75 6.89 -2.69
CA ARG A 176 -0.37 7.61 -3.26
C ARG A 176 -0.93 8.64 -2.27
N SER A 177 -1.64 9.62 -2.82
CA SER A 177 -2.26 10.65 -1.99
C SER A 177 -3.28 10.08 -1.02
N HIS A 178 -3.97 9.00 -1.38
CA HIS A 178 -4.95 8.42 -0.45
C HIS A 178 -4.27 7.79 0.76
N ASP A 179 -3.01 7.38 0.66
CA ASP A 179 -2.26 6.95 1.84
C ASP A 179 -2.07 8.13 2.81
N VAL A 180 -1.68 9.28 2.26
CA VAL A 180 -1.47 10.47 3.07
C VAL A 180 -2.75 10.90 3.75
N HIS A 181 -3.85 10.96 2.98
CA HIS A 181 -5.13 11.42 3.52
C HIS A 181 -5.68 10.45 4.56
N GLY A 182 -5.57 9.15 4.30
CA GLY A 182 -6.07 8.16 5.25
C GLY A 182 -5.30 8.21 6.57
N ALA A 183 -3.98 8.33 6.51
CA ALA A 183 -3.18 8.41 7.72
C ALA A 183 -3.44 9.71 8.47
N ALA A 184 -3.57 10.82 7.73
CA ALA A 184 -3.80 12.13 8.36
C ALA A 184 -5.11 12.16 9.15
N ALA A 185 -6.11 11.41 8.70
CA ALA A 185 -7.38 11.31 9.43
C ALA A 185 -7.19 10.73 10.83
N HIS A 186 -6.09 10.03 11.05
CA HIS A 186 -5.75 9.45 12.37
C HIS A 186 -4.58 10.16 13.02
N GLY A 187 -4.19 11.33 12.48
CA GLY A 187 -3.08 12.09 13.06
C GLY A 187 -1.72 11.48 12.78
N ILE A 188 -1.60 10.68 11.73
CA ILE A 188 -0.37 9.98 11.40
C ILE A 188 0.25 10.60 10.16
N ASP A 189 1.55 10.90 10.22
CA ASP A 189 2.29 11.43 9.08
C ASP A 189 2.68 10.31 8.14
N THR A 190 2.83 10.65 6.86
CA THR A 190 3.21 9.69 5.83
C THR A 190 4.56 10.06 5.22
N VAL A 191 5.41 9.05 5.00
CA VAL A 191 6.55 9.18 4.11
C VAL A 191 6.08 8.67 2.75
N VAL A 192 6.14 9.54 1.73
CA VAL A 192 5.70 9.18 0.38
C VAL A 192 6.90 8.70 -0.42
N VAL A 193 6.81 7.46 -0.92
CA VAL A 193 7.90 6.90 -1.71
C VAL A 193 7.72 7.24 -3.17
N GLY A 194 8.84 7.44 -3.87
CA GLY A 194 8.83 7.93 -5.24
C GLY A 194 8.89 6.87 -6.31
N TRP A 195 9.08 5.61 -5.93
CA TRP A 195 9.22 4.54 -6.92
C TRP A 195 7.89 3.88 -7.29
N GLY A 196 6.78 4.33 -6.68
CA GLY A 196 5.49 3.73 -6.92
C GLY A 196 4.71 4.39 -8.04
N TYR A 197 3.40 4.46 -7.88
CA TYR A 197 2.49 4.84 -8.95
C TYR A 197 1.84 6.21 -8.75
N GLY A 198 2.33 6.98 -7.79
CA GLY A 198 1.69 8.23 -7.41
C GLY A 198 2.37 9.49 -7.91
N HIS A 199 3.17 9.40 -8.99
CA HIS A 199 3.92 10.57 -9.45
C HIS A 199 3.03 11.71 -9.89
N ALA A 200 1.80 11.44 -10.29
CA ALA A 200 0.86 12.48 -10.71
C ALA A 200 0.02 13.02 -9.54
N ASP A 201 0.14 12.44 -8.36
CA ASP A 201 -0.66 12.88 -7.20
C ASP A 201 -0.10 14.17 -6.63
N SER A 202 -0.98 14.98 -6.04
CA SER A 202 -0.59 16.15 -5.26
C SER A 202 -0.57 15.79 -3.78
N HIS A 203 0.36 16.38 -3.05
CA HIS A 203 0.48 16.13 -1.61
C HIS A 203 0.56 17.46 -0.87
N PRO A 204 0.16 17.48 0.40
CA PRO A 204 0.29 18.72 1.19
C PRO A 204 1.75 19.16 1.27
N ASP A 205 1.96 20.46 1.42
CA ASP A 205 3.29 21.01 1.65
C ASP A 205 3.86 20.40 2.93
N GLY A 206 5.14 20.08 2.88
CA GLY A 206 5.84 19.54 4.04
C GLY A 206 5.76 18.04 4.20
N VAL A 207 5.07 17.32 3.30
CA VAL A 207 5.06 15.87 3.38
C VAL A 207 6.48 15.36 3.12
N THR A 208 6.91 14.38 3.90
CA THR A 208 8.22 13.77 3.72
C THR A 208 8.21 12.86 2.51
N ARG A 209 9.23 12.98 1.66
CA ARG A 209 9.35 12.16 0.46
C ARG A 209 10.63 11.37 0.50
N ALA A 210 10.58 10.16 -0.06
CA ALA A 210 11.76 9.30 -0.18
C ALA A 210 11.78 8.76 -1.61
N ALA A 211 12.73 9.23 -2.41
CA ALA A 211 12.83 8.80 -3.80
C ALA A 211 13.44 7.42 -3.93
N THR A 212 14.25 7.00 -2.97
CA THR A 212 14.98 5.73 -3.01
C THR A 212 14.80 5.00 -1.70
N ILE A 213 15.15 3.71 -1.72
CA ILE A 213 15.09 2.91 -0.51
C ILE A 213 16.03 3.45 0.55
N ASP A 214 17.19 3.98 0.14
CA ASP A 214 18.12 4.56 1.10
C ASP A 214 17.54 5.80 1.77
N GLU A 215 16.82 6.63 1.00
CA GLU A 215 16.14 7.78 1.58
C GLU A 215 15.04 7.35 2.53
N LEU A 216 14.31 6.29 2.18
CA LEU A 216 13.29 5.76 3.08
C LEU A 216 13.92 5.26 4.37
N ARG A 217 15.03 4.53 4.27
CA ARG A 217 15.72 4.06 5.47
C ARG A 217 16.11 5.23 6.37
N ARG A 218 16.63 6.30 5.78
CA ARG A 218 17.00 7.49 6.57
C ARG A 218 15.78 8.11 7.24
N ALA A 219 14.66 8.19 6.51
CA ALA A 219 13.43 8.76 7.08
C ALA A 219 12.91 7.91 8.24
N LEU A 220 13.10 6.61 8.19
CA LEU A 220 12.64 5.70 9.24
C LEU A 220 13.68 5.49 10.33
N GLY A 221 14.91 5.91 10.12
CA GLY A 221 15.95 5.84 11.14
C GLY A 221 16.61 4.48 11.28
N VAL A 222 16.71 3.74 10.21
CA VAL A 222 17.35 2.43 10.24
C VAL A 222 18.39 2.26 9.15
#